data_509a296519322a0ad8286c9a8bace70f
#
_entry.id   509a296519322a0ad8286c9a8bace70f
#
_cell.length_a   1.000
_cell.length_b   1.000
_cell.length_c   1.000
_cell.angle_alpha   90.00
_cell.angle_beta   90.00
_cell.angle_gamma   90.00
#
_symmetry.space_group_name_H-M   'P 1'
#
loop_
_entity.id
_entity.type
_entity.pdbx_description
1 polymer ?
#
loop_
_entity_poly.entity_id
_entity_poly.type
_entity_poly.pdbx_seq_one_letter_code
_entity_poly.pdbx_strand_id
1 'polypeptide(L)'
;MGSNLGDRAGYLLLAIRGMLDAGLDVIRVSSIYETAPLENEDQPKFLNMVAELRGSTLPSPEQLMARLLRIEYALGRKREVPMGPRTIDLDLLIVKDETRNTELLTLPHPRLHVRRFVLVPLNELVPDLLHPTLSEPICELLHKTPDTSEVRRWQP
;
A
#
# COMPACT_ATOMS: atom_id res chain seq x y z
N MET A 1 1.95 -0.67 -1.21
CA MET A 1 2.54 -0.78 -2.57
C MET A 1 2.23 -2.16 -3.13
N GLY A 2 1.87 -2.26 -4.42
CA GLY A 2 1.59 -3.53 -5.09
C GLY A 2 2.06 -3.52 -6.53
N SER A 3 2.52 -4.66 -7.05
CA SER A 3 2.96 -4.85 -8.44
C SER A 3 2.58 -6.24 -8.92
N ASN A 4 2.05 -6.36 -10.15
CA ASN A 4 1.76 -7.66 -10.76
C ASN A 4 2.15 -7.75 -12.25
N LEU A 5 2.94 -6.81 -12.75
CA LEU A 5 3.38 -6.77 -14.15
C LEU A 5 4.90 -6.58 -14.23
N GLY A 6 5.57 -7.37 -15.09
CA GLY A 6 7.01 -7.26 -15.32
C GLY A 6 7.86 -7.68 -14.11
N ASP A 7 8.96 -6.97 -13.86
CA ASP A 7 9.80 -7.18 -12.68
C ASP A 7 9.14 -6.62 -11.42
N ARG A 8 8.19 -7.39 -10.87
CA ARG A 8 7.36 -7.01 -9.71
C ARG A 8 8.20 -6.54 -8.51
N ALA A 9 9.26 -7.29 -8.17
CA ALA A 9 10.12 -6.96 -7.04
C ALA A 9 10.97 -5.72 -7.32
N GLY A 10 11.52 -5.62 -8.52
CA GLY A 10 12.25 -4.43 -8.97
C GLY A 10 11.39 -3.17 -8.92
N TYR A 11 10.12 -3.24 -9.34
CA TYR A 11 9.21 -2.08 -9.25
C TYR A 11 8.92 -1.65 -7.81
N LEU A 12 8.81 -2.58 -6.85
CA LEU A 12 8.67 -2.23 -5.44
C LEU A 12 9.91 -1.49 -4.92
N LEU A 13 11.11 -1.95 -5.26
CA LEU A 13 12.37 -1.30 -4.87
C LEU A 13 12.54 0.07 -5.54
N LEU A 14 12.20 0.18 -6.82
CA LEU A 14 12.21 1.46 -7.54
C LEU A 14 11.20 2.45 -6.96
N ALA A 15 10.05 1.99 -6.48
CA ALA A 15 9.09 2.84 -5.78
C ALA A 15 9.65 3.40 -4.46
N ILE A 16 10.36 2.58 -3.66
CA ILE A 16 11.06 3.05 -2.46
C ILE A 16 12.09 4.11 -2.85
N ARG A 17 12.91 3.85 -3.85
CA ARG A 17 13.89 4.81 -4.35
C ARG A 17 13.22 6.12 -4.78
N GLY A 18 12.10 6.04 -5.53
CA GLY A 18 11.33 7.20 -5.95
C GLY A 18 10.77 8.01 -4.77
N MET A 19 10.35 7.35 -3.67
CA MET A 19 9.93 8.04 -2.44
C MET A 19 11.09 8.81 -1.82
N LEU A 20 12.28 8.20 -1.69
CA LEU A 20 13.47 8.85 -1.16
C LEU A 20 13.89 10.05 -2.02
N ASP A 21 13.92 9.89 -3.35
CA ASP A 21 14.25 10.95 -4.31
C ASP A 21 13.21 12.10 -4.30
N ALA A 22 11.95 11.78 -3.92
CA ALA A 22 10.90 12.79 -3.70
C ALA A 22 10.98 13.46 -2.31
N GLY A 23 12.00 13.19 -1.51
CA GLY A 23 12.20 13.75 -0.18
C GLY A 23 11.24 13.18 0.88
N LEU A 24 10.85 11.92 0.73
CA LEU A 24 10.08 11.19 1.74
C LEU A 24 11.01 10.23 2.50
N ASP A 25 11.07 10.36 3.81
CA ASP A 25 11.91 9.51 4.66
C ASP A 25 11.25 8.16 4.87
N VAL A 26 11.66 7.14 4.12
CA VAL A 26 11.24 5.76 4.31
C VAL A 26 12.08 5.16 5.44
N ILE A 27 11.46 4.92 6.60
CA ILE A 27 12.17 4.43 7.79
C ILE A 27 12.09 2.93 7.98
N ARG A 28 11.02 2.30 7.53
CA ARG A 28 10.84 0.84 7.58
C ARG A 28 10.01 0.37 6.38
N VAL A 29 10.26 -0.87 6.00
CA VAL A 29 9.45 -1.60 5.03
C VAL A 29 9.13 -2.98 5.58
N SER A 30 7.97 -3.52 5.23
CA SER A 30 7.62 -4.90 5.54
C SER A 30 8.37 -5.88 4.64
N SER A 31 8.28 -7.15 4.94
CA SER A 31 8.55 -8.22 3.98
C SER A 31 7.68 -8.05 2.73
N ILE A 32 8.12 -8.63 1.62
CA ILE A 32 7.32 -8.74 0.40
C ILE A 32 6.40 -9.96 0.53
N TYR A 33 5.14 -9.81 0.15
CA TYR A 33 4.13 -10.86 0.18
C TYR A 33 3.52 -11.08 -1.19
N GLU A 34 3.39 -12.35 -1.58
CA GLU A 34 2.70 -12.74 -2.82
C GLU A 34 1.25 -13.08 -2.52
N THR A 35 0.33 -12.57 -3.36
CA THR A 35 -1.11 -12.79 -3.25
C THR A 35 -1.75 -13.01 -4.61
N ALA A 36 -2.83 -13.79 -4.66
CA ALA A 36 -3.69 -13.82 -5.82
C ALA A 36 -4.41 -12.47 -6.00
N PRO A 37 -4.78 -12.11 -7.23
CA PRO A 37 -5.65 -10.96 -7.47
C PRO A 37 -7.05 -11.22 -6.88
N LEU A 38 -7.70 -10.18 -6.29
CA LEU A 38 -9.00 -10.34 -5.62
C LEU A 38 -10.21 -10.15 -6.53
N GLU A 39 -10.14 -9.21 -7.46
CA GLU A 39 -11.34 -8.76 -8.20
C GLU A 39 -11.34 -9.18 -9.68
N ASN A 40 -10.17 -9.39 -10.25
CA ASN A 40 -10.00 -9.93 -11.60
C ASN A 40 -8.96 -11.03 -11.53
N GLU A 41 -9.42 -12.28 -11.44
CA GLU A 41 -8.57 -13.46 -11.22
C GLU A 41 -7.72 -13.82 -12.44
N ASP A 42 -8.08 -13.35 -13.64
CA ASP A 42 -7.34 -13.58 -14.88
C ASP A 42 -6.18 -12.59 -15.07
N GLN A 43 -5.32 -12.50 -14.05
CA GLN A 43 -4.11 -11.68 -14.08
C GLN A 43 -3.01 -12.27 -13.18
N PRO A 44 -1.73 -11.90 -13.40
CA PRO A 44 -0.65 -12.40 -12.57
C PRO A 44 -0.81 -12.03 -11.10
N LYS A 45 -0.24 -12.87 -10.22
CA LYS A 45 -0.18 -12.63 -8.78
C LYS A 45 0.55 -11.32 -8.47
N PHE A 46 0.09 -10.65 -7.43
CA PHE A 46 0.71 -9.45 -6.90
C PHE A 46 1.86 -9.76 -5.96
N LEU A 47 2.86 -8.88 -5.98
CA LEU A 47 3.75 -8.69 -4.83
C LEU A 47 3.34 -7.42 -4.11
N ASN A 48 3.13 -7.52 -2.80
CA ASN A 48 2.67 -6.44 -1.94
C ASN A 48 3.67 -6.16 -0.83
N MET A 49 3.82 -4.90 -0.46
CA MET A 49 4.67 -4.44 0.63
C MET A 49 4.11 -3.14 1.23
N VAL A 50 4.36 -2.93 2.51
CA VAL A 50 4.05 -1.66 3.20
C VAL A 50 5.34 -0.94 3.53
N ALA A 51 5.33 0.39 3.39
CA ALA A 51 6.41 1.27 3.84
C ALA A 51 5.89 2.24 4.88
N GLU A 52 6.67 2.45 5.92
CA GLU A 52 6.45 3.52 6.90
C GLU A 52 7.29 4.74 6.52
N LEU A 53 6.61 5.87 6.41
CA LEU A 53 7.24 7.17 6.20
C LEU A 53 7.27 7.94 7.51
N ARG A 54 8.36 8.68 7.77
CA ARG A 54 8.48 9.59 8.88
C ARG A 54 8.96 10.96 8.40
N GLY A 55 8.61 11.99 9.12
CA GLY A 55 9.13 13.34 8.90
C GLY A 55 8.57 14.30 9.93
N SER A 56 9.40 15.22 10.41
CA SER A 56 8.95 16.32 11.28
C SER A 56 7.98 17.25 10.54
N THR A 57 8.11 17.31 9.23
CA THR A 57 7.29 18.12 8.32
C THR A 57 6.84 17.25 7.15
N LEU A 58 5.98 16.24 7.41
CA LEU A 58 5.35 15.51 6.31
C LEU A 58 4.50 16.49 5.47
N PRO A 59 4.54 16.36 4.15
CA PRO A 59 3.60 17.08 3.28
C PRO A 59 2.14 16.76 3.67
N SER A 60 1.19 17.63 3.27
CA SER A 60 -0.23 17.29 3.47
C SER A 60 -0.58 15.96 2.81
N PRO A 61 -1.64 15.26 3.26
CA PRO A 61 -2.05 14.00 2.64
C PRO A 61 -2.25 14.10 1.13
N GLU A 62 -2.78 15.23 0.64
CA GLU A 62 -2.97 15.48 -0.80
C GLU A 62 -1.64 15.63 -1.54
N GLN A 63 -0.67 16.31 -0.93
CA GLN A 63 0.67 16.45 -1.48
C GLN A 63 1.42 15.11 -1.47
N LEU A 64 1.26 14.29 -0.42
CA LEU A 64 1.79 12.93 -0.37
C LEU A 64 1.21 12.10 -1.53
N MET A 65 -0.12 12.10 -1.68
CA MET A 65 -0.78 11.37 -2.77
C MET A 65 -0.30 11.84 -4.14
N ALA A 66 -0.14 13.15 -4.35
CA ALA A 66 0.38 13.69 -5.60
C ALA A 66 1.82 13.22 -5.89
N ARG A 67 2.68 13.11 -4.87
CA ARG A 67 4.05 12.55 -5.03
C ARG A 67 4.00 11.07 -5.40
N LEU A 68 3.16 10.27 -4.73
CA LEU A 68 3.00 8.85 -5.03
C LEU A 68 2.52 8.63 -6.48
N LEU A 69 1.54 9.39 -6.94
CA LEU A 69 1.04 9.32 -8.32
C LEU A 69 2.12 9.68 -9.36
N ARG A 70 3.00 10.65 -9.05
CA ARG A 70 4.15 10.97 -9.93
C ARG A 70 5.15 9.83 -10.01
N ILE A 71 5.40 9.13 -8.89
CA ILE A 71 6.28 7.96 -8.86
C ILE A 71 5.67 6.83 -9.70
N GLU A 72 4.38 6.54 -9.55
CA GLU A 72 3.67 5.57 -10.37
C GLU A 72 3.81 5.88 -11.87
N TYR A 73 3.57 7.12 -12.25
CA TYR A 73 3.70 7.57 -13.63
C TYR A 73 5.13 7.38 -14.16
N ALA A 74 6.14 7.78 -13.39
CA ALA A 74 7.55 7.63 -13.75
C ALA A 74 7.96 6.15 -13.91
N LEU A 75 7.31 5.23 -13.16
CA LEU A 75 7.52 3.78 -13.25
C LEU A 75 6.62 3.10 -14.30
N GLY A 76 6.05 3.89 -15.21
CA GLY A 76 5.33 3.39 -16.38
C GLY A 76 3.93 2.85 -16.10
N ARG A 77 3.29 3.23 -14.97
CA ARG A 77 1.91 2.86 -14.70
C ARG A 77 1.00 3.47 -15.76
N LYS A 78 0.22 2.61 -16.43
CA LYS A 78 -0.85 3.00 -17.34
C LYS A 78 -2.19 2.60 -16.74
N ARG A 79 -3.20 3.45 -16.87
CA ARG A 79 -4.56 3.21 -16.39
C ARG A 79 -5.50 2.92 -17.57
N GLU A 80 -5.17 1.90 -18.36
CA GLU A 80 -5.90 1.53 -19.57
C GLU A 80 -7.18 0.75 -19.24
N VAL A 81 -7.10 -0.13 -18.22
CA VAL A 81 -8.22 -0.96 -17.80
C VAL A 81 -8.44 -0.79 -16.30
N PRO A 82 -9.67 -0.48 -15.84
CA PRO A 82 -9.98 -0.48 -14.41
C PRO A 82 -9.63 -1.82 -13.77
N MET A 83 -8.93 -1.80 -12.63
CA MET A 83 -8.51 -2.99 -11.88
C MET A 83 -7.59 -3.95 -12.66
N GLY A 84 -7.00 -3.49 -13.77
CA GLY A 84 -6.09 -4.27 -14.62
C GLY A 84 -4.69 -4.47 -14.03
N PRO A 85 -3.84 -5.26 -14.72
CA PRO A 85 -2.44 -5.45 -14.35
C PRO A 85 -1.66 -4.12 -14.35
N ARG A 86 -0.69 -3.98 -13.44
CA ARG A 86 0.08 -2.73 -13.30
C ARG A 86 1.49 -2.96 -12.83
N THR A 87 2.39 -2.13 -13.33
CA THR A 87 3.80 -2.13 -12.93
C THR A 87 3.95 -1.81 -11.45
N ILE A 88 3.20 -0.81 -10.95
CA ILE A 88 3.20 -0.38 -9.55
C ILE A 88 1.88 0.27 -9.17
N ASP A 89 1.46 0.09 -7.93
CA ASP A 89 0.32 0.73 -7.28
C ASP A 89 0.74 1.25 -5.91
N LEU A 90 0.56 2.54 -5.66
CA LEU A 90 0.99 3.20 -4.42
C LEU A 90 -0.21 3.84 -3.73
N ASP A 91 -0.73 3.15 -2.72
CA ASP A 91 -1.84 3.62 -1.91
C ASP A 91 -1.35 4.28 -0.63
N LEU A 92 -1.99 5.39 -0.26
CA LEU A 92 -1.82 6.02 1.05
C LEU A 92 -2.82 5.39 2.02
N LEU A 93 -2.32 4.68 3.03
CA LEU A 93 -3.16 3.87 3.93
C LEU A 93 -3.65 4.68 5.13
N ILE A 94 -2.74 5.23 5.91
CA ILE A 94 -2.97 5.99 7.13
C ILE A 94 -1.97 7.14 7.19
N VAL A 95 -2.41 8.32 7.61
CA VAL A 95 -1.55 9.48 7.88
C VAL A 95 -1.88 10.00 9.27
N LYS A 96 -1.13 9.56 10.29
CA LYS A 96 -1.43 9.89 11.70
C LYS A 96 -2.91 9.64 12.02
N ASP A 97 -3.54 10.58 12.71
CA ASP A 97 -4.98 10.56 13.04
C ASP A 97 -5.83 11.31 12.00
N GLU A 98 -5.25 11.57 10.82
CA GLU A 98 -5.89 12.36 9.77
C GLU A 98 -7.02 11.57 9.11
N THR A 99 -8.16 12.23 8.95
CA THR A 99 -9.29 11.72 8.16
C THR A 99 -9.53 12.63 6.96
N ARG A 100 -9.79 12.05 5.81
CA ARG A 100 -10.12 12.75 4.56
C ARG A 100 -11.24 12.02 3.85
N ASN A 101 -12.10 12.77 3.22
CA ASN A 101 -13.11 12.24 2.32
C ASN A 101 -13.33 13.24 1.18
N THR A 102 -12.45 13.20 0.20
CA THR A 102 -12.48 14.05 -1.00
C THR A 102 -12.51 13.18 -2.25
N GLU A 103 -12.77 13.76 -3.39
CA GLU A 103 -12.72 13.03 -4.67
C GLU A 103 -11.33 12.44 -4.98
N LEU A 104 -10.27 13.08 -4.47
CA LEU A 104 -8.89 12.67 -4.71
C LEU A 104 -8.36 11.68 -3.68
N LEU A 105 -8.86 11.76 -2.43
CA LEU A 105 -8.27 11.02 -1.32
C LEU A 105 -9.29 10.73 -0.22
N THR A 106 -9.37 9.45 0.16
CA THR A 106 -10.07 9.00 1.38
C THR A 106 -9.05 8.42 2.35
N LEU A 107 -9.02 8.93 3.57
CA LEU A 107 -8.18 8.45 4.67
C LEU A 107 -9.00 8.23 5.95
N PRO A 108 -8.70 7.17 6.69
CA PRO A 108 -7.85 6.03 6.31
C PRO A 108 -8.35 5.36 5.03
N HIS A 109 -7.49 4.62 4.33
CA HIS A 109 -7.87 3.98 3.07
C HIS A 109 -9.14 3.13 3.26
N PRO A 110 -10.19 3.33 2.48
CA PRO A 110 -11.55 2.84 2.77
C PRO A 110 -11.67 1.31 2.86
N ARG A 111 -10.78 0.57 2.20
CA ARG A 111 -10.77 -0.90 2.20
C ARG A 111 -9.60 -1.52 2.99
N LEU A 112 -8.88 -0.73 3.80
CA LEU A 112 -7.73 -1.21 4.57
C LEU A 112 -8.13 -2.35 5.50
N HIS A 113 -9.19 -2.17 6.26
CA HIS A 113 -9.65 -3.07 7.31
C HIS A 113 -10.27 -4.40 6.80
N VAL A 114 -10.55 -4.51 5.51
CA VAL A 114 -11.16 -5.70 4.88
C VAL A 114 -10.25 -6.37 3.86
N ARG A 115 -8.98 -5.97 3.77
CA ARG A 115 -8.02 -6.52 2.80
C ARG A 115 -6.83 -7.16 3.49
N ARG A 116 -6.80 -8.48 3.49
CA ARG A 116 -5.75 -9.25 4.15
C ARG A 116 -4.35 -8.96 3.59
N PHE A 117 -4.22 -8.76 2.27
CA PHE A 117 -2.95 -8.43 1.62
C PHE A 117 -2.38 -7.06 2.02
N VAL A 118 -3.20 -6.18 2.59
CA VAL A 118 -2.79 -4.91 3.21
C VAL A 118 -2.49 -5.11 4.69
N LEU A 119 -3.40 -5.81 5.40
CA LEU A 119 -3.31 -5.98 6.86
C LEU A 119 -2.11 -6.82 7.28
N VAL A 120 -1.76 -7.89 6.55
CA VAL A 120 -0.60 -8.74 6.91
C VAL A 120 0.71 -7.95 6.92
N PRO A 121 1.12 -7.26 5.83
CA PRO A 121 2.35 -6.46 5.84
C PRO A 121 2.27 -5.24 6.77
N LEU A 122 1.08 -4.66 6.98
CA LEU A 122 0.90 -3.57 7.93
C LEU A 122 1.07 -4.03 9.37
N ASN A 123 0.51 -5.18 9.72
CA ASN A 123 0.64 -5.80 11.04
C ASN A 123 2.10 -6.19 11.37
N GLU A 124 2.91 -6.54 10.38
CA GLU A 124 4.36 -6.77 10.57
C GLU A 124 5.08 -5.53 11.10
N LEU A 125 4.67 -4.34 10.65
CA LEU A 125 5.31 -3.08 11.03
C LEU A 125 4.72 -2.45 12.29
N VAL A 126 3.40 -2.42 12.38
CA VAL A 126 2.67 -1.61 13.38
C VAL A 126 1.43 -2.34 13.93
N PRO A 127 1.60 -3.50 14.60
CA PRO A 127 0.46 -4.31 15.06
C PRO A 127 -0.48 -3.55 16.01
N ASP A 128 0.08 -2.67 16.86
CA ASP A 128 -0.64 -1.93 17.89
C ASP A 128 -1.18 -0.57 17.42
N LEU A 129 -0.93 -0.19 16.14
CA LEU A 129 -1.45 1.06 15.61
C LEU A 129 -2.98 1.00 15.57
N LEU A 130 -3.64 1.98 16.19
CA LEU A 130 -5.08 2.11 16.13
C LEU A 130 -5.52 2.65 14.77
N HIS A 131 -6.53 2.00 14.19
CA HIS A 131 -7.18 2.51 12.99
C HIS A 131 -7.93 3.82 13.34
N PRO A 132 -7.68 4.94 12.64
CA PRO A 132 -8.15 6.27 13.06
C PRO A 132 -9.67 6.39 13.27
N THR A 133 -10.46 5.62 12.55
CA THR A 133 -11.94 5.71 12.64
C THR A 133 -12.57 4.52 13.33
N LEU A 134 -11.95 3.34 13.32
CA LEU A 134 -12.48 2.14 13.95
C LEU A 134 -12.02 2.00 15.41
N SER A 135 -10.94 2.71 15.79
CA SER A 135 -10.33 2.64 17.12
C SER A 135 -9.93 1.22 17.55
N GLU A 136 -9.67 0.35 16.56
CA GLU A 136 -9.17 -1.01 16.75
C GLU A 136 -7.73 -1.12 16.30
N PRO A 137 -6.86 -1.87 16.99
CA PRO A 137 -5.47 -2.09 16.56
C PRO A 137 -5.42 -2.95 15.29
N ILE A 138 -4.36 -2.78 14.49
CA ILE A 138 -4.18 -3.49 13.22
C ILE A 138 -4.18 -5.01 13.42
N CYS A 139 -3.60 -5.52 14.51
CA CYS A 139 -3.60 -6.95 14.81
C CYS A 139 -5.03 -7.51 14.98
N GLU A 140 -5.93 -6.77 15.63
CA GLU A 140 -7.33 -7.17 15.79
C GLU A 140 -8.09 -7.09 14.46
N LEU A 141 -7.87 -6.06 13.65
CA LEU A 141 -8.46 -5.97 12.32
C LEU A 141 -8.02 -7.14 11.42
N LEU A 142 -6.75 -7.54 11.50
CA LEU A 142 -6.25 -8.73 10.79
C LEU A 142 -6.94 -10.01 11.25
N HIS A 143 -7.20 -10.14 12.56
CA HIS A 143 -7.89 -11.30 13.12
C HIS A 143 -9.36 -11.38 12.69
N LYS A 144 -10.03 -10.23 12.61
CA LYS A 144 -11.47 -10.11 12.33
C LYS A 144 -11.82 -9.99 10.85
N THR A 145 -10.84 -9.74 9.97
CA THR A 145 -11.11 -9.51 8.54
C THR A 145 -11.84 -10.69 7.91
N PRO A 146 -12.90 -10.44 7.12
CA PRO A 146 -13.59 -11.50 6.38
C PRO A 146 -12.76 -12.05 5.20
N ASP A 147 -11.69 -11.35 4.80
CA ASP A 147 -10.79 -11.78 3.74
C ASP A 147 -9.90 -12.93 4.24
N THR A 148 -10.15 -14.12 3.73
CA THR A 148 -9.38 -15.35 4.02
C THR A 148 -8.36 -15.67 2.95
N SER A 149 -8.12 -14.78 2.00
CA SER A 149 -7.17 -14.98 0.90
C SER A 149 -5.77 -15.29 1.44
N GLU A 150 -5.07 -16.16 0.69
CA GLU A 150 -3.72 -16.54 1.07
C GLU A 150 -2.74 -15.37 0.82
N VAL A 151 -1.94 -15.06 1.84
CA VAL A 151 -0.88 -14.05 1.79
C VAL A 151 0.42 -14.76 2.19
N ARG A 152 1.27 -15.06 1.21
CA ARG A 152 2.53 -15.78 1.41
C ARG A 152 3.71 -14.83 1.40
N ARG A 153 4.62 -14.99 2.35
CA ARG A 153 5.90 -14.30 2.29
C ARG A 153 6.64 -14.74 1.03
N TRP A 154 6.98 -13.78 0.18
CA TRP A 154 7.69 -14.05 -1.06
C TRP A 154 9.19 -14.27 -0.82
N GLN A 155 9.74 -15.23 -1.54
CA GLN A 155 11.17 -15.50 -1.61
C GLN A 155 11.59 -15.49 -3.08
N PRO A 156 12.71 -14.84 -3.42
CA PRO A 156 13.22 -14.79 -4.80
C PRO A 156 13.63 -16.16 -5.32
#